data_4fb9a48db1af73bd69cf96d8ab07e82d
#
_entry.id   4fb9a48db1af73bd69cf96d8ab07e82d
#
_cell.length_a   1.000
_cell.length_b   1.000
_cell.length_c   1.000
_cell.angle_alpha   90.00
_cell.angle_beta   90.00
_cell.angle_gamma   90.00
#
_symmetry.space_group_name_H-M   'P 1'
#
loop_
_entity.id
_entity.type
_entity.pdbx_description
1 polymer ?
#
loop_
_entity_poly.entity_id
_entity_poly.type
_entity_poly.pdbx_seq_one_letter_code
_entity_poly.pdbx_strand_id
1 'polypeptide(L)'
;MLSKRASLLKPSPTLAINAKEKELKAKGIDIAGFGAGEPDFNTPDHIKQAAITAINDNFTRYTPVSGIDPLKDAVIDKFKKDNNLNYKREEIIISCGGKHSLYNLYQAIFQE
;
A
#
# COMPACT_ATOMS: atom_id res chain seq x y z
N MET A 1 1.76 20.91 -21.85
CA MET A 1 0.65 21.65 -21.17
C MET A 1 0.01 20.70 -20.19
N LEU A 2 -0.13 21.08 -18.90
CA LEU A 2 -0.81 20.24 -17.90
C LEU A 2 -2.33 20.36 -18.01
N SER A 3 -3.06 19.31 -17.65
CA SER A 3 -4.53 19.37 -17.57
C SER A 3 -4.96 20.33 -16.45
N LYS A 4 -6.16 20.91 -16.56
CA LYS A 4 -6.74 21.77 -15.50
C LYS A 4 -6.80 21.02 -14.16
N ARG A 5 -7.14 19.73 -14.16
CA ARG A 5 -7.17 18.87 -12.97
C ARG A 5 -5.81 18.78 -12.30
N ALA A 6 -4.73 18.57 -13.08
CA ALA A 6 -3.38 18.49 -12.54
C ALA A 6 -2.89 19.82 -11.94
N SER A 7 -3.25 20.96 -12.56
CA SER A 7 -2.88 22.29 -12.06
C SER A 7 -3.62 22.71 -10.76
N LEU A 8 -4.73 22.05 -10.45
CA LEU A 8 -5.48 22.29 -9.19
C LEU A 8 -4.95 21.46 -8.00
N LEU A 9 -4.08 20.47 -8.26
CA LEU A 9 -3.51 19.65 -7.19
C LEU A 9 -2.53 20.48 -6.35
N LYS A 10 -2.78 20.53 -5.06
CA LYS A 10 -1.87 21.16 -4.07
C LYS A 10 -0.89 20.12 -3.55
N PRO A 11 0.37 20.49 -3.23
CA PRO A 11 1.29 19.61 -2.54
C PRO A 11 0.69 19.07 -1.24
N SER A 12 1.01 17.80 -0.91
CA SER A 12 0.56 17.20 0.35
C SER A 12 1.22 17.90 1.54
N PRO A 13 0.45 18.44 2.51
CA PRO A 13 1.03 19.02 3.72
C PRO A 13 1.87 18.03 4.51
N THR A 14 1.47 16.76 4.58
CA THR A 14 2.21 15.69 5.27
C THR A 14 3.59 15.47 4.65
N LEU A 15 3.68 15.44 3.31
CA LEU A 15 4.97 15.30 2.63
C LEU A 15 5.88 16.51 2.88
N ALA A 16 5.32 17.73 2.93
CA ALA A 16 6.08 18.94 3.23
C ALA A 16 6.64 18.91 4.66
N ILE A 17 5.85 18.48 5.64
CA ILE A 17 6.28 18.32 7.04
C ILE A 17 7.42 17.29 7.15
N ASN A 18 7.27 16.12 6.51
CA ASN A 18 8.31 15.09 6.52
C ASN A 18 9.60 15.55 5.83
N ALA A 19 9.49 16.29 4.73
CA ALA A 19 10.66 16.89 4.06
C ALA A 19 11.38 17.88 4.97
N LYS A 20 10.62 18.71 5.71
CA LYS A 20 11.18 19.67 6.66
C LYS A 20 11.87 18.99 7.84
N GLU A 21 11.27 17.92 8.37
CA GLU A 21 11.90 17.10 9.42
C GLU A 21 13.24 16.54 8.96
N LYS A 22 13.29 15.94 7.76
CA LYS A 22 14.53 15.40 7.19
C LYS A 22 15.62 16.48 6.99
N GLU A 23 15.22 17.66 6.53
CA GLU A 23 16.13 18.81 6.39
C GLU A 23 16.73 19.23 7.73
N LEU A 24 15.91 19.32 8.77
CA LEU A 24 16.36 19.73 10.11
C LEU A 24 17.27 18.69 10.74
N LYS A 25 16.94 17.40 10.64
CA LYS A 25 17.82 16.31 11.09
C LYS A 25 19.16 16.31 10.36
N ALA A 26 19.17 16.57 9.05
CA ALA A 26 20.42 16.68 8.27
C ALA A 26 21.30 17.85 8.71
N LYS A 27 20.71 18.89 9.31
CA LYS A 27 21.43 20.03 9.91
C LYS A 27 21.91 19.76 11.35
N GLY A 28 21.75 18.53 11.86
CA GLY A 28 22.14 18.17 13.22
C GLY A 28 21.19 18.64 14.31
N ILE A 29 20.00 19.11 13.95
CA ILE A 29 19.00 19.56 14.93
C ILE A 29 18.28 18.33 15.48
N ASP A 30 18.31 18.16 16.81
CA ASP A 30 17.57 17.11 17.49
C ASP A 30 16.06 17.45 17.47
N ILE A 31 15.29 16.68 16.69
CA ILE A 31 13.88 16.90 16.48
C ILE A 31 13.12 15.56 16.50
N ALA A 32 12.04 15.52 17.25
CA ALA A 32 11.09 14.41 17.24
C ALA A 32 10.07 14.63 16.11
N GLY A 33 9.98 13.66 15.17
CA GLY A 33 9.08 13.72 14.04
C GLY A 33 7.73 13.05 14.34
N PHE A 34 6.65 13.81 14.22
CA PHE A 34 5.27 13.30 14.32
C PHE A 34 4.48 13.53 13.01
N GLY A 35 5.19 13.76 11.89
CA GLY A 35 4.59 14.13 10.62
C GLY A 35 3.94 12.97 9.86
N ALA A 36 4.42 11.76 10.05
CA ALA A 36 3.82 10.54 9.49
C ALA A 36 3.82 9.43 10.53
N GLY A 37 2.72 8.66 10.56
CA GLY A 37 2.62 7.46 11.37
C GLY A 37 3.04 6.24 10.53
N GLU A 38 4.08 5.55 10.95
CA GLU A 38 4.48 4.24 10.43
C GLU A 38 4.93 3.34 11.58
N PRO A 39 4.81 2.01 11.46
CA PRO A 39 5.35 1.10 12.45
C PRO A 39 6.85 1.31 12.60
N ASP A 40 7.36 1.39 13.84
CA ASP A 40 8.77 1.51 14.16
C ASP A 40 9.51 0.16 14.13
N PHE A 41 8.77 -0.93 14.10
CA PHE A 41 9.30 -2.28 13.91
C PHE A 41 9.62 -2.57 12.44
N ASN A 42 10.73 -3.23 12.21
CA ASN A 42 11.08 -3.74 10.88
C ASN A 42 10.09 -4.82 10.44
N THR A 43 9.97 -5.01 9.13
CA THR A 43 9.24 -6.17 8.57
C THR A 43 9.77 -7.46 9.18
N PRO A 44 8.92 -8.37 9.67
CA PRO A 44 9.34 -9.63 10.25
C PRO A 44 10.23 -10.46 9.32
N ASP A 45 11.24 -11.14 9.86
CA ASP A 45 12.28 -11.81 9.07
C ASP A 45 11.70 -12.89 8.14
N HIS A 46 10.71 -13.64 8.59
CA HIS A 46 10.05 -14.65 7.76
C HIS A 46 9.35 -14.05 6.52
N ILE A 47 8.80 -12.84 6.63
CA ILE A 47 8.19 -12.14 5.50
C ILE A 47 9.27 -11.65 4.53
N LYS A 48 10.37 -11.09 5.04
CA LYS A 48 11.52 -10.69 4.21
C LYS A 48 12.08 -11.90 3.46
N GLN A 49 12.27 -13.02 4.17
CA GLN A 49 12.81 -14.24 3.57
C GLN A 49 11.88 -14.81 2.49
N ALA A 50 10.57 -14.79 2.69
CA ALA A 50 9.61 -15.21 1.67
C ALA A 50 9.71 -14.36 0.40
N ALA A 51 9.88 -13.05 0.53
CA ALA A 51 10.07 -12.16 -0.62
C ALA A 51 11.40 -12.44 -1.36
N ILE A 52 12.49 -12.65 -0.63
CA ILE A 52 13.81 -13.01 -1.20
C ILE A 52 13.73 -14.34 -1.97
N THR A 53 13.08 -15.34 -1.38
CA THR A 53 12.86 -16.65 -2.03
C THR A 53 12.05 -16.49 -3.32
N ALA A 54 10.95 -15.73 -3.29
CA ALA A 54 10.15 -15.50 -4.49
C ALA A 54 10.95 -14.82 -5.62
N ILE A 55 11.84 -13.88 -5.29
CA ILE A 55 12.72 -13.24 -6.27
C ILE A 55 13.71 -14.26 -6.85
N ASN A 56 14.36 -15.06 -6.01
CA ASN A 56 15.33 -16.08 -6.43
C ASN A 56 14.67 -17.16 -7.30
N ASP A 57 13.42 -17.49 -7.04
CA ASP A 57 12.60 -18.42 -7.81
C ASP A 57 12.04 -17.81 -9.11
N ASN A 58 12.45 -16.58 -9.44
CA ASN A 58 11.99 -15.84 -10.62
C ASN A 58 10.48 -15.59 -10.65
N PHE A 59 9.84 -15.45 -9.49
CA PHE A 59 8.45 -15.05 -9.39
C PHE A 59 8.32 -13.53 -9.62
N THR A 60 8.70 -13.08 -10.81
CA THR A 60 8.85 -11.65 -11.18
C THR A 60 8.13 -11.32 -12.48
N ARG A 61 7.19 -12.16 -12.91
CA ARG A 61 6.45 -11.98 -14.16
C ARG A 61 5.03 -11.48 -13.90
N TYR A 62 4.29 -11.19 -14.96
CA TYR A 62 2.89 -10.79 -14.86
C TYR A 62 2.04 -11.86 -14.16
N THR A 63 1.10 -11.37 -13.37
CA THR A 63 0.14 -12.16 -12.62
C THR A 63 -1.29 -11.77 -13.03
N PRO A 64 -2.33 -12.53 -12.64
CA PRO A 64 -3.71 -12.11 -12.87
C PRO A 64 -3.98 -10.72 -12.30
N VAL A 65 -4.81 -9.93 -13.02
CA VAL A 65 -5.12 -8.53 -12.65
C VAL A 65 -5.71 -8.39 -11.25
N SER A 66 -6.51 -9.36 -10.83
CA SER A 66 -7.13 -9.36 -9.49
C SER A 66 -6.25 -9.95 -8.39
N GLY A 67 -5.02 -10.34 -8.69
CA GLY A 67 -4.09 -11.00 -7.77
C GLY A 67 -3.99 -12.51 -7.97
N ILE A 68 -2.96 -13.12 -7.38
CA ILE A 68 -2.71 -14.56 -7.47
C ILE A 68 -3.64 -15.34 -6.53
N ASP A 69 -4.05 -16.53 -6.95
CA ASP A 69 -4.98 -17.36 -6.18
C ASP A 69 -4.46 -17.71 -4.78
N PRO A 70 -3.19 -18.08 -4.57
CA PRO A 70 -2.69 -18.37 -3.21
C PRO A 70 -2.81 -17.19 -2.25
N LEU A 71 -2.63 -15.94 -2.73
CA LEU A 71 -2.80 -14.76 -1.90
C LEU A 71 -4.28 -14.49 -1.59
N LYS A 72 -5.17 -14.68 -2.58
CA LYS A 72 -6.62 -14.57 -2.35
C LYS A 72 -7.11 -15.58 -1.33
N ASP A 73 -6.66 -16.82 -1.41
CA ASP A 73 -7.01 -17.87 -0.45
C ASP A 73 -6.54 -17.51 0.96
N ALA A 74 -5.31 -17.01 1.11
CA ALA A 74 -4.80 -16.54 2.39
C ALA A 74 -5.62 -15.37 2.97
N VAL A 75 -6.10 -14.45 2.13
CA VAL A 75 -7.00 -13.36 2.52
C VAL A 75 -8.36 -13.90 2.97
N ILE A 76 -8.94 -14.85 2.24
CA ILE A 76 -10.21 -15.51 2.59
C ILE A 76 -10.10 -16.22 3.94
N ASP A 77 -9.05 -17.00 4.13
CA ASP A 77 -8.80 -17.72 5.38
C ASP A 77 -8.64 -16.75 6.57
N LYS A 78 -7.91 -15.65 6.36
CA LYS A 78 -7.76 -14.60 7.37
C LYS A 78 -9.11 -13.97 7.71
N PHE A 79 -9.92 -13.59 6.75
CA PHE A 79 -11.24 -13.01 7.01
C PHE A 79 -12.18 -14.00 7.71
N LYS A 80 -12.14 -15.26 7.32
CA LYS A 80 -12.93 -16.30 8.00
C LYS A 80 -12.49 -16.49 9.45
N LYS A 81 -11.18 -16.60 9.67
CA LYS A 81 -10.63 -16.88 11.01
C LYS A 81 -10.80 -15.71 11.98
N ASP A 82 -10.44 -14.49 11.54
CA ASP A 82 -10.31 -13.34 12.42
C ASP A 82 -11.59 -12.50 12.51
N ASN A 83 -12.41 -12.53 11.45
CA ASN A 83 -13.56 -11.66 11.32
C ASN A 83 -14.90 -12.43 11.17
N ASN A 84 -14.87 -13.76 11.04
CA ASN A 84 -16.04 -14.60 10.77
C ASN A 84 -16.78 -14.21 9.47
N LEU A 85 -16.03 -13.76 8.46
CA LEU A 85 -16.52 -13.38 7.14
C LEU A 85 -16.15 -14.47 6.13
N ASN A 86 -17.08 -14.80 5.23
CA ASN A 86 -16.86 -15.79 4.18
C ASN A 86 -16.91 -15.10 2.82
N TYR A 87 -15.81 -15.19 2.08
CA TYR A 87 -15.68 -14.66 0.72
C TYR A 87 -15.25 -15.76 -0.23
N LYS A 88 -15.49 -15.54 -1.52
CA LYS A 88 -14.98 -16.35 -2.63
C LYS A 88 -13.83 -15.62 -3.32
N ARG A 89 -13.03 -16.30 -4.13
CA ARG A 89 -11.90 -15.70 -4.86
C ARG A 89 -12.31 -14.57 -5.78
N GLU A 90 -13.49 -14.67 -6.43
CA GLU A 90 -14.05 -13.66 -7.31
C GLU A 90 -14.48 -12.37 -6.59
N GLU A 91 -14.59 -12.42 -5.26
CA GLU A 91 -14.94 -11.26 -4.41
C GLU A 91 -13.68 -10.58 -3.84
N ILE A 92 -12.47 -11.06 -4.19
CA ILE A 92 -11.19 -10.52 -3.70
C ILE A 92 -10.40 -9.90 -4.84
N ILE A 93 -9.95 -8.67 -4.63
CA ILE A 93 -9.00 -7.96 -5.50
C ILE A 93 -7.80 -7.53 -4.66
N ILE A 94 -6.61 -7.86 -5.14
CA ILE A 94 -5.34 -7.42 -4.54
C ILE A 94 -4.89 -6.14 -5.24
N SER A 95 -4.62 -5.10 -4.48
CA SER A 95 -4.25 -3.77 -4.99
C SER A 95 -2.91 -3.30 -4.44
N CYS A 96 -2.31 -2.31 -5.09
CA CYS A 96 -1.07 -1.66 -4.64
C CYS A 96 -1.35 -0.66 -3.50
N GLY A 97 -1.85 -1.17 -2.37
CA GLY A 97 -2.20 -0.39 -1.18
C GLY A 97 -3.63 0.14 -1.17
N GLY A 98 -4.09 0.60 0.00
CA GLY A 98 -5.48 1.00 0.24
C GLY A 98 -5.97 2.16 -0.62
N LYS A 99 -5.12 3.13 -0.95
CA LYS A 99 -5.49 4.26 -1.83
C LYS A 99 -5.83 3.78 -3.25
N HIS A 100 -5.12 2.77 -3.76
CA HIS A 100 -5.42 2.17 -5.06
C HIS A 100 -6.77 1.43 -5.01
N SER A 101 -7.03 0.67 -3.95
CA SER A 101 -8.32 0.01 -3.76
C SER A 101 -9.48 1.00 -3.75
N LEU A 102 -9.37 2.08 -2.99
CA LEU A 102 -10.39 3.13 -2.91
C LEU A 102 -10.59 3.85 -4.24
N TYR A 103 -9.50 4.17 -4.95
CA TYR A 103 -9.59 4.79 -6.26
C TYR A 103 -10.36 3.91 -7.25
N ASN A 104 -10.00 2.62 -7.33
CA ASN A 104 -10.69 1.68 -8.21
C ASN A 104 -12.17 1.51 -7.84
N LEU A 105 -12.48 1.43 -6.55
CA LEU A 105 -13.84 1.32 -6.06
C LEU A 105 -14.67 2.55 -6.46
N TYR A 106 -14.14 3.76 -6.24
CA TYR A 106 -14.83 4.99 -6.59
C TYR A 106 -15.05 5.12 -8.10
N GLN A 107 -14.04 4.74 -8.92
CA GLN A 107 -14.22 4.73 -10.38
C GLN A 107 -15.30 3.73 -10.85
N ALA A 108 -15.49 2.63 -10.13
CA ALA A 108 -16.47 1.62 -10.48
C ALA A 108 -17.91 1.97 -10.03
N ILE A 109 -18.07 2.74 -8.94
CA ILE A 109 -19.37 3.00 -8.31
C ILE A 109 -19.91 4.37 -8.65
N PHE A 110 -19.06 5.41 -8.68
CA PHE A 110 -19.51 6.79 -8.89
C PHE A 110 -19.51 7.15 -10.37
N GLN A 111 -20.60 7.77 -10.81
CA GLN A 111 -20.75 8.39 -12.13
C GLN A 111 -20.65 9.91 -11.99
N GLU A 112 -20.27 10.59 -13.08
CA GLU A 112 -20.31 12.06 -13.17
C GLU A 112 -21.74 12.58 -13.19
#